data_b2e0b2904bd08df3c8f23039428d09a5
#
_entry.id   b2e0b2904bd08df3c8f23039428d09a5
#
_cell.length_a   1.000
_cell.length_b   1.000
_cell.length_c   1.000
_cell.angle_alpha   90.00
_cell.angle_beta   90.00
_cell.angle_gamma   90.00
#
_symmetry.space_group_name_H-M   'P 1'
#
loop_
_entity.id
_entity.type
_entity.pdbx_description
1 polymer ?
#
loop_
_entity_poly.entity_id
_entity_poly.type
_entity_poly.pdbx_seq_one_letter_code
_entity_poly.pdbx_strand_id
1 'polypeptide(L)'
;MMSGQNIICFANDWDSDPTSTHQVMKILARCNRVLWVNSIGLRSPRVTAHDASRMIKKVRQFLQGLAAINDNLHVLTPLVIPFHNVPGVRAANAWLLSRYIRTQARKLGMERFQIWVKLPTAASLIRNLRPEKVVYYCVDEWSAFSFLDGKLMREMEEDLIAQSDLVLVSAEALYASKRPLHSRTYLIPHGVDGEHFAQARSETTAMARELHGLPRPIIGFWGLIHEWIDQDVIRHAAWHHPGWSFVLVGKVAVECRELQRLPNVHLVGQRPYEALPGFAKGFTAAMLPFKVNRLTENVNPIKLREYLAAGLPVVATPLPEVRPYASVVRVGGTPEEFANQLEAAVRDTSEASARQRMETVCKETWLERVEYISKLVESVPARVGN
;
A
#
# COMPACT_ATOMS: atom_id res chain seq x y z
N MET A 1 -17.59 6.39 -13.28
CA MET A 1 -17.38 5.78 -11.94
C MET A 1 -18.68 5.15 -11.48
N MET A 2 -18.69 3.89 -10.99
CA MET A 2 -19.87 3.23 -10.44
C MET A 2 -20.44 4.02 -9.25
N SER A 3 -21.78 3.98 -9.08
CA SER A 3 -22.49 4.74 -8.05
C SER A 3 -23.64 3.95 -7.44
N GLY A 4 -24.10 4.33 -6.24
CA GLY A 4 -25.23 3.71 -5.54
C GLY A 4 -24.97 2.28 -5.07
N GLN A 5 -23.71 1.83 -5.05
CA GLN A 5 -23.34 0.47 -4.66
C GLN A 5 -23.06 0.39 -3.15
N ASN A 6 -23.30 -0.79 -2.58
CA ASN A 6 -22.85 -1.13 -1.24
C ASN A 6 -21.58 -2.01 -1.36
N ILE A 7 -20.51 -1.60 -0.71
CA ILE A 7 -19.19 -2.26 -0.81
C ILE A 7 -18.73 -2.66 0.59
N ILE A 8 -18.43 -3.93 0.80
CA ILE A 8 -17.71 -4.41 1.99
C ILE A 8 -16.27 -4.69 1.58
N CYS A 9 -15.31 -3.95 2.16
CA CYS A 9 -13.90 -4.05 1.81
C CYS A 9 -13.09 -4.69 2.94
N PHE A 10 -12.51 -5.86 2.70
CA PHE A 10 -11.58 -6.53 3.61
C PHE A 10 -10.14 -6.11 3.31
N ALA A 11 -9.53 -5.34 4.21
CA ALA A 11 -8.19 -4.79 3.99
C ALA A 11 -7.38 -4.68 5.29
N ASN A 12 -6.24 -3.99 5.26
CA ASN A 12 -5.43 -3.67 6.43
C ASN A 12 -6.22 -2.80 7.42
N ASP A 13 -5.67 -2.63 8.63
CA ASP A 13 -6.29 -1.75 9.62
C ASP A 13 -6.33 -0.30 9.07
N TRP A 14 -7.48 0.36 9.17
CA TRP A 14 -7.70 1.72 8.62
C TRP A 14 -6.72 2.75 9.14
N ASP A 15 -6.36 2.63 10.43
CA ASP A 15 -5.40 3.53 11.10
C ASP A 15 -3.93 3.25 10.71
N SER A 16 -3.66 2.29 9.83
CA SER A 16 -2.31 2.04 9.31
C SER A 16 -1.94 3.05 8.23
N ASP A 17 -0.67 3.02 7.78
CA ASP A 17 -0.23 3.86 6.66
C ASP A 17 -1.17 3.69 5.45
N PRO A 18 -1.58 4.79 4.79
CA PRO A 18 -2.45 4.74 3.64
C PRO A 18 -1.88 3.85 2.53
N THR A 19 -2.68 2.89 2.09
CA THR A 19 -2.35 1.99 0.97
C THR A 19 -3.19 2.34 -0.25
N SER A 20 -2.91 1.70 -1.39
CA SER A 20 -3.72 1.81 -2.60
C SER A 20 -5.20 1.55 -2.34
N THR A 21 -5.52 0.56 -1.48
CA THR A 21 -6.91 0.24 -1.12
C THR A 21 -7.61 1.40 -0.42
N HIS A 22 -6.90 2.16 0.44
CA HIS A 22 -7.46 3.36 1.06
C HIS A 22 -7.83 4.41 0.01
N GLN A 23 -6.95 4.66 -0.96
CA GLN A 23 -7.20 5.63 -2.03
C GLN A 23 -8.40 5.22 -2.89
N VAL A 24 -8.44 3.96 -3.31
CA VAL A 24 -9.55 3.43 -4.10
C VAL A 24 -10.87 3.53 -3.34
N MET A 25 -10.92 3.11 -2.08
CA MET A 25 -12.14 3.12 -1.29
C MET A 25 -12.59 4.53 -0.89
N LYS A 26 -11.68 5.47 -0.64
CA LYS A 26 -12.01 6.89 -0.42
C LYS A 26 -12.69 7.51 -1.65
N ILE A 27 -12.22 7.20 -2.85
CA ILE A 27 -12.82 7.70 -4.09
C ILE A 27 -14.17 7.03 -4.33
N LEU A 28 -14.26 5.71 -4.18
CA LEU A 28 -15.53 5.00 -4.33
C LEU A 28 -16.58 5.47 -3.33
N ALA A 29 -16.20 5.81 -2.11
CA ALA A 29 -17.10 6.30 -1.07
C ALA A 29 -17.73 7.67 -1.39
N ARG A 30 -17.24 8.41 -2.41
CA ARG A 30 -17.87 9.65 -2.85
C ARG A 30 -19.30 9.44 -3.38
N CYS A 31 -19.56 8.24 -3.97
CA CYS A 31 -20.83 7.91 -4.61
C CYS A 31 -21.41 6.55 -4.19
N ASN A 32 -20.77 5.85 -3.25
CA ASN A 32 -21.13 4.48 -2.82
C ASN A 32 -21.02 4.36 -1.31
N ARG A 33 -21.78 3.45 -0.69
CA ARG A 33 -21.61 3.12 0.71
C ARG A 33 -20.50 2.09 0.88
N VAL A 34 -19.52 2.38 1.72
CA VAL A 34 -18.36 1.52 1.97
C VAL A 34 -18.30 1.13 3.44
N LEU A 35 -18.29 -0.17 3.70
CA LEU A 35 -17.95 -0.75 4.99
C LEU A 35 -16.55 -1.34 4.91
N TRP A 36 -15.57 -0.63 5.44
CA TRP A 36 -14.21 -1.12 5.59
C TRP A 36 -14.12 -2.06 6.78
N VAL A 37 -13.67 -3.28 6.54
CA VAL A 37 -13.43 -4.27 7.58
C VAL A 37 -11.93 -4.39 7.81
N ASN A 38 -11.49 -4.00 9.00
CA ASN A 38 -10.10 -4.10 9.43
C ASN A 38 -9.58 -5.53 9.38
N SER A 39 -8.28 -5.68 9.31
CA SER A 39 -7.57 -6.95 9.20
C SER A 39 -8.09 -8.01 10.17
N ILE A 40 -8.50 -9.15 9.63
CA ILE A 40 -8.95 -10.34 10.37
C ILE A 40 -7.80 -11.24 10.82
N GLY A 41 -6.57 -10.69 10.83
CA GLY A 41 -5.35 -11.39 11.22
C GLY A 41 -4.66 -12.05 10.03
N LEU A 42 -3.37 -11.72 9.86
CA LEU A 42 -2.50 -12.34 8.84
C LEU A 42 -1.62 -13.42 9.44
N ARG A 43 -1.36 -13.36 10.74
CA ARG A 43 -0.50 -14.31 11.46
C ARG A 43 -1.06 -14.63 12.85
N SER A 44 -0.72 -15.78 13.36
CA SER A 44 -0.95 -16.11 14.78
C SER A 44 -0.15 -15.16 15.68
N PRO A 45 -0.72 -14.68 16.79
CA PRO A 45 -0.02 -13.80 17.71
C PRO A 45 1.18 -14.51 18.33
N ARG A 46 2.25 -13.77 18.52
CA ARG A 46 3.40 -14.18 19.33
C ARG A 46 3.20 -13.62 20.75
N VAL A 47 3.74 -14.31 21.76
CA VAL A 47 3.68 -13.85 23.15
C VAL A 47 4.68 -12.70 23.34
N THR A 48 4.31 -11.50 22.89
CA THR A 48 5.10 -10.27 23.02
C THR A 48 4.25 -9.15 23.59
N ALA A 49 4.86 -8.20 24.30
CA ALA A 49 4.18 -7.01 24.83
C ALA A 49 3.52 -6.18 23.71
N HIS A 50 4.14 -6.16 22.52
CA HIS A 50 3.60 -5.49 21.34
C HIS A 50 2.30 -6.14 20.83
N ASP A 51 2.25 -7.48 20.77
CA ASP A 51 1.05 -8.20 20.33
C ASP A 51 -0.09 -8.08 21.37
N ALA A 52 0.24 -8.03 22.68
CA ALA A 52 -0.72 -7.77 23.73
C ALA A 52 -1.35 -6.36 23.60
N SER A 53 -0.54 -5.33 23.37
CA SER A 53 -1.02 -3.95 23.14
C SER A 53 -1.93 -3.85 21.90
N ARG A 54 -1.55 -4.52 20.80
CA ARG A 54 -2.39 -4.59 19.58
C ARG A 54 -3.72 -5.29 19.84
N MET A 55 -3.72 -6.35 20.65
CA MET A 55 -4.95 -7.08 21.01
C MET A 55 -5.89 -6.21 21.84
N ILE A 56 -5.36 -5.49 22.84
CA ILE A 56 -6.14 -4.54 23.65
C ILE A 56 -6.76 -3.46 22.77
N LYS A 57 -5.97 -2.88 21.84
CA LYS A 57 -6.47 -1.89 20.87
C LYS A 57 -7.62 -2.47 20.03
N LYS A 58 -7.47 -3.69 19.50
CA LYS A 58 -8.53 -4.34 18.70
C LYS A 58 -9.80 -4.64 19.51
N VAL A 59 -9.65 -5.10 20.74
CA VAL A 59 -10.82 -5.29 21.63
C VAL A 59 -11.53 -3.97 21.89
N ARG A 60 -10.80 -2.88 22.18
CA ARG A 60 -11.39 -1.56 22.37
C ARG A 60 -12.13 -1.08 21.10
N GLN A 61 -11.53 -1.21 19.94
CA GLN A 61 -12.15 -0.85 18.65
C GLN A 61 -13.38 -1.73 18.35
N PHE A 62 -13.34 -3.01 18.67
CA PHE A 62 -14.49 -3.91 18.53
C PHE A 62 -15.67 -3.45 19.42
N LEU A 63 -15.40 -3.08 20.67
CA LEU A 63 -16.43 -2.58 21.60
C LEU A 63 -17.01 -1.22 21.16
N GLN A 64 -16.26 -0.42 20.45
CA GLN A 64 -16.75 0.83 19.84
C GLN A 64 -17.70 0.60 18.67
N GLY A 65 -17.68 -0.60 18.06
CA GLY A 65 -18.54 -0.97 16.94
C GLY A 65 -18.16 -0.29 15.62
N LEU A 66 -19.14 0.29 14.93
CA LEU A 66 -18.94 1.03 13.67
C LEU A 66 -18.36 2.42 13.96
N ALA A 67 -17.21 2.71 13.35
CA ALA A 67 -16.62 4.05 13.36
C ALA A 67 -16.92 4.75 12.02
N ALA A 68 -17.63 5.88 12.03
CA ALA A 68 -17.87 6.67 10.83
C ALA A 68 -16.62 7.51 10.50
N ILE A 69 -16.14 7.41 9.28
CA ILE A 69 -15.10 8.29 8.72
C ILE A 69 -15.77 9.48 8.03
N ASN A 70 -16.83 9.20 7.29
CA ASN A 70 -17.77 10.17 6.72
C ASN A 70 -19.14 9.49 6.54
N ASP A 71 -20.09 10.19 5.90
CA ASP A 71 -21.46 9.69 5.73
C ASP A 71 -21.54 8.35 4.97
N ASN A 72 -20.59 8.09 4.07
CA ASN A 72 -20.59 6.94 3.19
C ASN A 72 -19.52 5.88 3.53
N LEU A 73 -18.56 6.19 4.40
CA LEU A 73 -17.46 5.28 4.72
C LEU A 73 -17.42 5.02 6.23
N HIS A 74 -17.59 3.77 6.56
CA HIS A 74 -17.57 3.27 7.93
C HIS A 74 -16.49 2.20 8.10
N VAL A 75 -15.89 2.16 9.28
CA VAL A 75 -14.83 1.18 9.63
C VAL A 75 -15.37 0.24 10.71
N LEU A 76 -15.15 -1.03 10.49
CA LEU A 76 -15.50 -2.11 11.41
C LEU A 76 -14.25 -2.88 11.80
N THR A 77 -13.98 -3.01 13.09
CA THR A 77 -12.91 -3.87 13.61
C THR A 77 -13.53 -5.17 14.13
N PRO A 78 -13.35 -6.30 13.43
CA PRO A 78 -13.85 -7.58 13.91
C PRO A 78 -12.94 -8.18 14.99
N LEU A 79 -13.51 -8.92 15.92
CA LEU A 79 -12.75 -9.76 16.85
C LEU A 79 -12.62 -11.17 16.27
N VAL A 80 -11.40 -11.68 16.20
CA VAL A 80 -11.06 -12.97 15.59
C VAL A 80 -10.35 -13.85 16.60
N ILE A 81 -10.70 -15.13 16.66
CA ILE A 81 -9.91 -16.13 17.39
C ILE A 81 -8.62 -16.39 16.57
N PRO A 82 -7.44 -16.13 17.12
CA PRO A 82 -6.19 -15.99 16.31
C PRO A 82 -5.56 -17.33 15.88
N PHE A 83 -6.29 -18.44 15.85
CA PHE A 83 -5.79 -19.79 15.50
C PHE A 83 -6.31 -20.22 14.13
N HIS A 84 -5.83 -19.58 13.06
CA HIS A 84 -6.25 -19.87 11.68
C HIS A 84 -5.78 -21.24 11.17
N ASN A 85 -4.77 -21.83 11.80
CA ASN A 85 -4.21 -23.14 11.41
C ASN A 85 -5.12 -24.31 11.82
N VAL A 86 -6.13 -24.08 12.66
CA VAL A 86 -7.06 -25.11 13.12
C VAL A 86 -8.35 -25.04 12.28
N PRO A 87 -8.66 -26.05 11.45
CA PRO A 87 -9.81 -26.00 10.53
C PRO A 87 -11.15 -25.71 11.22
N GLY A 88 -11.42 -26.31 12.37
CA GLY A 88 -12.64 -26.06 13.16
C GLY A 88 -12.74 -24.60 13.65
N VAL A 89 -11.63 -24.03 14.13
CA VAL A 89 -11.58 -22.63 14.56
C VAL A 89 -11.77 -21.70 13.38
N ARG A 90 -11.19 -22.01 12.22
CA ARG A 90 -11.38 -21.24 11.00
C ARG A 90 -12.83 -21.22 10.55
N ALA A 91 -13.52 -22.37 10.57
CA ALA A 91 -14.95 -22.45 10.24
C ALA A 91 -15.83 -21.67 11.22
N ALA A 92 -15.57 -21.80 12.53
CA ALA A 92 -16.29 -21.05 13.57
C ALA A 92 -16.09 -19.54 13.41
N ASN A 93 -14.85 -19.08 13.20
CA ASN A 93 -14.55 -17.69 12.90
C ASN A 93 -15.32 -17.22 11.66
N ALA A 94 -15.28 -17.98 10.56
CA ALA A 94 -15.97 -17.62 9.33
C ALA A 94 -17.47 -17.43 9.56
N TRP A 95 -18.11 -18.31 10.30
CA TRP A 95 -19.56 -18.22 10.62
C TRP A 95 -19.88 -17.02 11.52
N LEU A 96 -19.16 -16.87 12.65
CA LEU A 96 -19.38 -15.78 13.61
C LEU A 96 -19.14 -14.41 12.98
N LEU A 97 -18.00 -14.25 12.27
CA LEU A 97 -17.63 -12.99 11.63
C LEU A 97 -18.60 -12.62 10.51
N SER A 98 -19.00 -13.58 9.67
CA SER A 98 -19.94 -13.30 8.59
C SER A 98 -21.29 -12.83 9.14
N ARG A 99 -21.78 -13.46 10.24
CA ARG A 99 -23.00 -13.04 10.93
C ARG A 99 -22.87 -11.63 11.52
N TYR A 100 -21.74 -11.36 12.18
CA TYR A 100 -21.46 -10.04 12.76
C TYR A 100 -21.38 -8.95 11.69
N ILE A 101 -20.57 -9.17 10.64
CA ILE A 101 -20.40 -8.21 9.53
C ILE A 101 -21.73 -7.94 8.84
N ARG A 102 -22.53 -8.99 8.56
CA ARG A 102 -23.87 -8.84 7.96
C ARG A 102 -24.81 -8.03 8.84
N THR A 103 -24.77 -8.22 10.16
CA THR A 103 -25.57 -7.43 11.11
C THR A 103 -25.18 -5.96 11.08
N GLN A 104 -23.87 -5.66 11.03
CA GLN A 104 -23.41 -4.27 10.95
C GLN A 104 -23.71 -3.64 9.59
N ALA A 105 -23.57 -4.38 8.50
CA ALA A 105 -23.95 -3.94 7.16
C ALA A 105 -25.43 -3.56 7.06
N ARG A 106 -26.32 -4.38 7.65
CA ARG A 106 -27.77 -4.07 7.71
C ARG A 106 -28.08 -2.78 8.47
N LYS A 107 -27.36 -2.47 9.55
CA LYS A 107 -27.51 -1.18 10.27
C LYS A 107 -27.20 0.02 9.38
N LEU A 108 -26.36 -0.17 8.36
CA LEU A 108 -26.03 0.84 7.34
C LEU A 108 -26.97 0.79 6.12
N GLY A 109 -28.04 -0.03 6.15
CA GLY A 109 -28.93 -0.23 5.01
C GLY A 109 -28.31 -0.99 3.83
N MET A 110 -27.22 -1.75 4.08
CA MET A 110 -26.52 -2.55 3.07
C MET A 110 -27.03 -3.99 3.08
N GLU A 111 -28.23 -4.23 2.52
CA GLU A 111 -28.81 -5.59 2.45
C GLU A 111 -28.18 -6.43 1.35
N ARG A 112 -27.94 -5.82 0.20
CA ARG A 112 -27.23 -6.38 -0.95
C ARG A 112 -25.92 -5.61 -1.12
N PHE A 113 -24.81 -6.32 -1.34
CA PHE A 113 -23.49 -5.72 -1.39
C PHE A 113 -22.52 -6.54 -2.24
N GLN A 114 -21.50 -5.89 -2.75
CA GLN A 114 -20.32 -6.53 -3.31
C GLN A 114 -19.21 -6.58 -2.26
N ILE A 115 -18.33 -7.58 -2.38
CA ILE A 115 -17.16 -7.74 -1.51
C ILE A 115 -15.89 -7.43 -2.30
N TRP A 116 -15.04 -6.59 -1.71
CA TRP A 116 -13.69 -6.33 -2.18
C TRP A 116 -12.71 -6.90 -1.17
N VAL A 117 -11.77 -7.69 -1.65
CA VAL A 117 -10.81 -8.40 -0.79
C VAL A 117 -9.40 -8.02 -1.20
N LYS A 118 -8.62 -7.50 -0.24
CA LYS A 118 -7.18 -7.33 -0.40
C LYS A 118 -6.41 -8.53 0.20
N LEU A 119 -6.89 -9.07 1.31
CA LEU A 119 -6.18 -10.06 2.12
C LEU A 119 -6.75 -11.46 1.91
N PRO A 120 -5.96 -12.47 1.47
CA PRO A 120 -6.42 -13.84 1.22
C PRO A 120 -7.12 -14.50 2.42
N THR A 121 -6.79 -14.06 3.64
CA THR A 121 -7.41 -14.57 4.87
C THR A 121 -8.94 -14.38 4.93
N ALA A 122 -9.51 -13.49 4.12
CA ALA A 122 -10.95 -13.27 4.05
C ALA A 122 -11.69 -14.28 3.14
N ALA A 123 -11.00 -15.13 2.39
CA ALA A 123 -11.60 -16.10 1.46
C ALA A 123 -12.71 -16.95 2.12
N SER A 124 -12.46 -17.43 3.34
CA SER A 124 -13.42 -18.27 4.08
C SER A 124 -14.74 -17.57 4.44
N LEU A 125 -14.81 -16.25 4.40
CA LEU A 125 -16.00 -15.48 4.74
C LEU A 125 -16.97 -15.33 3.56
N ILE A 126 -16.47 -15.40 2.33
CA ILE A 126 -17.20 -15.03 1.12
C ILE A 126 -18.48 -15.86 0.98
N ARG A 127 -18.36 -17.21 1.10
CA ARG A 127 -19.51 -18.11 0.96
C ARG A 127 -20.64 -17.81 1.96
N ASN A 128 -20.28 -17.47 3.21
CA ASN A 128 -21.26 -17.18 4.25
C ASN A 128 -21.90 -15.79 4.08
N LEU A 129 -21.17 -14.83 3.49
CA LEU A 129 -21.66 -13.48 3.24
C LEU A 129 -22.56 -13.37 2.00
N ARG A 130 -22.51 -14.33 1.06
CA ARG A 130 -23.33 -14.37 -0.16
C ARG A 130 -23.38 -13.00 -0.87
N PRO A 131 -22.25 -12.46 -1.34
CA PRO A 131 -22.21 -11.17 -2.01
C PRO A 131 -22.76 -11.25 -3.43
N GLU A 132 -23.17 -10.10 -3.98
CA GLU A 132 -23.55 -9.97 -5.39
C GLU A 132 -22.36 -10.07 -6.35
N LYS A 133 -21.18 -9.61 -5.90
CA LYS A 133 -19.92 -9.69 -6.65
C LYS A 133 -18.76 -9.83 -5.68
N VAL A 134 -17.69 -10.47 -6.12
CA VAL A 134 -16.42 -10.58 -5.40
C VAL A 134 -15.30 -10.04 -6.26
N VAL A 135 -14.62 -9.01 -5.78
CA VAL A 135 -13.44 -8.40 -6.41
C VAL A 135 -12.22 -8.70 -5.55
N TYR A 136 -11.27 -9.44 -6.09
CA TYR A 136 -9.96 -9.59 -5.46
C TYR A 136 -9.03 -8.49 -5.95
N TYR A 137 -8.57 -7.63 -5.05
CA TYR A 137 -7.60 -6.56 -5.32
C TYR A 137 -6.23 -6.96 -4.78
N CYS A 138 -5.46 -7.67 -5.61
CA CYS A 138 -4.15 -8.22 -5.31
C CYS A 138 -3.06 -7.19 -5.58
N VAL A 139 -2.39 -6.72 -4.55
CA VAL A 139 -1.34 -5.69 -4.64
C VAL A 139 0.03 -6.18 -4.18
N ASP A 140 0.09 -7.40 -3.64
CA ASP A 140 1.30 -8.01 -3.09
C ASP A 140 1.32 -9.52 -3.40
N GLU A 141 2.51 -10.11 -3.50
CA GLU A 141 2.69 -11.56 -3.51
C GLU A 141 2.71 -12.08 -2.06
N TRP A 142 1.52 -12.41 -1.56
CA TRP A 142 1.31 -12.75 -0.14
C TRP A 142 2.18 -13.91 0.34
N SER A 143 2.51 -14.86 -0.54
CA SER A 143 3.34 -16.02 -0.20
C SER A 143 4.82 -15.71 -0.07
N ALA A 144 5.26 -14.50 -0.43
CA ALA A 144 6.66 -14.09 -0.40
C ALA A 144 7.05 -13.33 0.89
N PHE A 145 6.10 -12.98 1.75
CA PHE A 145 6.43 -12.33 3.03
C PHE A 145 7.03 -13.33 4.02
N SER A 146 8.20 -13.01 4.58
CA SER A 146 8.95 -13.88 5.50
C SER A 146 8.23 -14.20 6.81
N PHE A 147 7.31 -13.33 7.24
CA PHE A 147 6.56 -13.46 8.49
C PHE A 147 5.23 -14.20 8.33
N LEU A 148 4.89 -14.66 7.11
CA LEU A 148 3.69 -15.44 6.80
C LEU A 148 4.04 -16.88 6.46
N ASP A 149 3.08 -17.79 6.66
CA ASP A 149 3.16 -19.13 6.10
C ASP A 149 2.83 -19.07 4.60
N GLY A 150 3.87 -19.10 3.77
CA GLY A 150 3.72 -18.94 2.33
C GLY A 150 2.91 -20.04 1.65
N LYS A 151 2.87 -21.28 2.21
CA LYS A 151 2.02 -22.36 1.68
C LYS A 151 0.56 -22.09 1.98
N LEU A 152 0.25 -21.78 3.23
CA LEU A 152 -1.10 -21.44 3.66
C LEU A 152 -1.63 -20.21 2.92
N MET A 153 -0.79 -19.19 2.70
CA MET A 153 -1.19 -17.99 1.94
C MET A 153 -1.54 -18.32 0.49
N ARG A 154 -0.78 -19.19 -0.18
CA ARG A 154 -1.13 -19.63 -1.54
C ARG A 154 -2.46 -20.37 -1.58
N GLU A 155 -2.67 -21.32 -0.67
CA GLU A 155 -3.94 -22.07 -0.59
C GLU A 155 -5.14 -21.14 -0.38
N MET A 156 -5.01 -20.15 0.52
CA MET A 156 -6.06 -19.16 0.76
C MET A 156 -6.27 -18.22 -0.44
N GLU A 157 -5.21 -17.85 -1.14
CA GLU A 157 -5.28 -16.99 -2.32
C GLU A 157 -5.93 -17.72 -3.51
N GLU A 158 -5.58 -18.99 -3.72
CA GLU A 158 -6.21 -19.84 -4.74
C GLU A 158 -7.72 -20.02 -4.49
N ASP A 159 -8.11 -20.27 -3.22
CA ASP A 159 -9.53 -20.32 -2.83
C ASP A 159 -10.23 -18.96 -3.04
N LEU A 160 -9.55 -17.84 -2.75
CA LEU A 160 -10.06 -16.50 -3.02
C LEU A 160 -10.24 -16.24 -4.51
N ILE A 161 -9.25 -16.57 -5.32
CA ILE A 161 -9.28 -16.40 -6.78
C ILE A 161 -10.44 -17.21 -7.39
N ALA A 162 -10.59 -18.47 -6.98
CA ALA A 162 -11.68 -19.33 -7.44
C ALA A 162 -13.08 -18.81 -7.08
N GLN A 163 -13.20 -18.05 -5.98
CA GLN A 163 -14.45 -17.43 -5.55
C GLN A 163 -14.65 -16.00 -6.10
N SER A 164 -13.66 -15.44 -6.78
CA SER A 164 -13.74 -14.07 -7.31
C SER A 164 -14.50 -14.03 -8.63
N ASP A 165 -15.16 -12.92 -8.90
CA ASP A 165 -15.75 -12.60 -10.20
C ASP A 165 -14.79 -11.77 -11.06
N LEU A 166 -13.85 -11.09 -10.38
CA LEU A 166 -12.86 -10.20 -10.95
C LEU A 166 -11.59 -10.23 -10.10
N VAL A 167 -10.42 -10.32 -10.73
CA VAL A 167 -9.11 -10.23 -10.10
C VAL A 167 -8.40 -9.01 -10.66
N LEU A 168 -8.06 -8.06 -9.80
CA LEU A 168 -7.32 -6.84 -10.12
C LEU A 168 -5.92 -6.97 -9.53
N VAL A 169 -4.88 -6.79 -10.33
CA VAL A 169 -3.49 -6.91 -9.89
C VAL A 169 -2.71 -5.64 -10.18
N SER A 170 -1.79 -5.27 -9.31
CA SER A 170 -1.08 -3.98 -9.41
C SER A 170 0.22 -4.02 -10.19
N ALA A 171 0.78 -5.20 -10.46
CA ALA A 171 2.08 -5.37 -11.09
C ALA A 171 2.05 -6.43 -12.20
N GLU A 172 2.92 -6.29 -13.21
CA GLU A 172 3.03 -7.23 -14.32
C GLU A 172 3.36 -8.66 -13.85
N ALA A 173 4.22 -8.82 -12.87
CA ALA A 173 4.56 -10.13 -12.33
C ALA A 173 3.35 -10.79 -11.64
N LEU A 174 2.52 -10.02 -10.92
CA LEU A 174 1.25 -10.50 -10.37
C LEU A 174 0.27 -10.87 -11.50
N TYR A 175 0.20 -10.06 -12.56
CA TYR A 175 -0.64 -10.37 -13.72
C TYR A 175 -0.23 -11.69 -14.36
N ALA A 176 1.05 -11.88 -14.64
CA ALA A 176 1.57 -13.10 -15.23
C ALA A 176 1.27 -14.35 -14.37
N SER A 177 1.31 -14.21 -13.03
CA SER A 177 1.05 -15.32 -12.12
C SER A 177 -0.45 -15.62 -11.89
N LYS A 178 -1.32 -14.60 -11.92
CA LYS A 178 -2.75 -14.76 -11.57
C LYS A 178 -3.64 -14.95 -12.82
N ARG A 179 -3.24 -14.43 -13.99
CA ARG A 179 -4.00 -14.57 -15.26
C ARG A 179 -4.29 -16.01 -15.67
N PRO A 180 -3.37 -16.98 -15.48
CA PRO A 180 -3.66 -18.40 -15.75
C PRO A 180 -4.71 -19.00 -14.79
N LEU A 181 -4.85 -18.46 -13.58
CA LEU A 181 -5.77 -18.95 -12.55
C LEU A 181 -7.20 -18.39 -12.72
N HIS A 182 -7.34 -17.21 -13.35
CA HIS A 182 -8.64 -16.55 -13.48
C HIS A 182 -8.74 -15.73 -14.79
N SER A 183 -9.71 -16.04 -15.63
CA SER A 183 -9.85 -15.42 -16.96
C SER A 183 -10.14 -13.91 -16.95
N ARG A 184 -10.79 -13.39 -15.87
CA ARG A 184 -11.06 -11.96 -15.68
C ARG A 184 -10.03 -11.35 -14.74
N THR A 185 -8.75 -11.55 -15.04
CA THR A 185 -7.63 -10.89 -14.35
C THR A 185 -7.19 -9.67 -15.15
N TYR A 186 -7.09 -8.51 -14.50
CA TYR A 186 -6.74 -7.24 -15.14
C TYR A 186 -5.61 -6.55 -14.39
N LEU A 187 -4.66 -6.01 -15.15
CA LEU A 187 -3.56 -5.21 -14.62
C LEU A 187 -4.05 -3.77 -14.35
N ILE A 188 -3.95 -3.35 -13.11
CA ILE A 188 -4.31 -2.03 -12.62
C ILE A 188 -3.15 -1.47 -11.79
N PRO A 189 -2.14 -0.88 -12.42
CA PRO A 189 -1.04 -0.25 -11.70
C PRO A 189 -1.56 0.82 -10.74
N HIS A 190 -0.80 1.10 -9.70
CA HIS A 190 -1.19 2.12 -8.72
C HIS A 190 -1.33 3.50 -9.37
N GLY A 191 -2.16 4.32 -8.74
CA GLY A 191 -2.29 5.73 -9.07
C GLY A 191 -1.46 6.61 -8.13
N VAL A 192 -1.53 7.91 -8.36
CA VAL A 192 -0.93 8.94 -7.51
C VAL A 192 -1.91 10.09 -7.30
N ASP A 193 -1.83 10.75 -6.16
CA ASP A 193 -2.44 12.05 -5.91
C ASP A 193 -1.47 13.14 -6.39
N GLY A 194 -1.53 13.41 -7.70
CA GLY A 194 -0.61 14.35 -8.34
C GLY A 194 -0.75 15.78 -7.81
N GLU A 195 -1.98 16.23 -7.52
CA GLU A 195 -2.23 17.57 -6.96
C GLU A 195 -1.61 17.72 -5.57
N HIS A 196 -1.74 16.69 -4.73
CA HIS A 196 -1.15 16.67 -3.40
C HIS A 196 0.38 16.80 -3.45
N PHE A 197 1.06 15.99 -4.27
CA PHE A 197 2.52 16.01 -4.34
C PHE A 197 3.07 17.21 -5.12
N ALA A 198 2.34 17.76 -6.08
CA ALA A 198 2.71 18.99 -6.77
C ALA A 198 2.80 20.20 -5.81
N GLN A 199 2.12 20.15 -4.66
CA GLN A 199 2.25 21.18 -3.63
C GLN A 199 3.69 21.36 -3.14
N ALA A 200 4.56 20.35 -3.25
CA ALA A 200 5.98 20.48 -2.94
C ALA A 200 6.66 21.64 -3.68
N ARG A 201 6.14 22.04 -4.84
CA ARG A 201 6.67 23.11 -5.67
C ARG A 201 5.98 24.47 -5.42
N SER A 202 4.93 24.50 -4.64
CA SER A 202 4.23 25.73 -4.28
C SER A 202 5.08 26.59 -3.33
N GLU A 203 5.11 27.89 -3.53
CA GLU A 203 5.73 28.84 -2.60
C GLU A 203 5.09 28.80 -1.21
N THR A 204 3.80 28.53 -1.15
CA THR A 204 3.03 28.49 0.11
C THR A 204 3.29 27.23 0.95
N THR A 205 3.84 26.18 0.36
CA THR A 205 4.18 24.96 1.12
C THR A 205 5.46 25.18 1.92
N ALA A 206 5.38 25.07 3.23
CA ALA A 206 6.54 25.13 4.10
C ALA A 206 7.37 23.83 3.99
N MET A 207 8.69 23.96 3.97
CA MET A 207 9.59 22.81 4.12
C MET A 207 9.40 22.19 5.52
N ALA A 208 9.46 20.87 5.60
CA ALA A 208 9.34 20.13 6.86
C ALA A 208 10.44 20.59 7.85
N ARG A 209 10.04 20.83 9.12
CA ARG A 209 10.94 21.37 10.16
C ARG A 209 12.14 20.46 10.42
N GLU A 210 11.95 19.16 10.30
CA GLU A 210 12.97 18.14 10.51
C GLU A 210 14.14 18.23 9.50
N LEU A 211 13.94 18.97 8.40
CA LEU A 211 14.97 19.18 7.38
C LEU A 211 15.76 20.49 7.60
N HIS A 212 15.32 21.33 8.54
CA HIS A 212 16.01 22.60 8.80
C HIS A 212 17.39 22.34 9.42
N GLY A 213 18.41 23.02 8.90
CA GLY A 213 19.79 22.92 9.39
C GLY A 213 20.53 21.65 8.96
N LEU A 214 19.88 20.72 8.26
CA LEU A 214 20.59 19.55 7.72
C LEU A 214 21.51 19.96 6.56
N PRO A 215 22.73 19.39 6.49
CA PRO A 215 23.64 19.54 5.34
C PRO A 215 22.96 19.13 4.05
N ARG A 216 23.24 19.87 2.98
CA ARG A 216 22.75 19.58 1.63
C ARG A 216 23.84 18.96 0.78
N PRO A 217 23.49 18.11 -0.20
CA PRO A 217 22.14 17.71 -0.60
C PRO A 217 21.42 16.78 0.41
N ILE A 218 20.08 16.82 0.40
CA ILE A 218 19.23 15.95 1.22
C ILE A 218 18.62 14.87 0.32
N ILE A 219 18.94 13.62 0.61
CA ILE A 219 18.41 12.44 -0.10
C ILE A 219 17.30 11.84 0.74
N GLY A 220 16.08 11.81 0.21
CA GLY A 220 14.89 11.43 0.96
C GLY A 220 14.30 10.08 0.57
N PHE A 221 13.71 9.42 1.56
CA PHE A 221 12.82 8.28 1.41
C PHE A 221 11.63 8.47 2.34
N TRP A 222 10.42 8.12 1.89
CA TRP A 222 9.29 7.92 2.80
C TRP A 222 8.60 6.58 2.58
N GLY A 223 8.15 5.99 3.67
CA GLY A 223 7.45 4.71 3.68
C GLY A 223 7.85 3.84 4.86
N LEU A 224 7.23 2.67 4.95
CA LEU A 224 7.55 1.68 5.97
C LEU A 224 8.98 1.14 5.76
N ILE A 225 9.84 1.33 6.76
CA ILE A 225 11.20 0.78 6.78
C ILE A 225 11.09 -0.64 7.31
N HIS A 226 11.16 -1.61 6.40
CA HIS A 226 10.96 -3.03 6.66
C HIS A 226 12.01 -3.89 5.94
N GLU A 227 11.89 -5.20 5.98
CA GLU A 227 12.85 -6.17 5.42
C GLU A 227 13.12 -6.00 3.91
N TRP A 228 12.21 -5.38 3.17
CA TRP A 228 12.38 -5.10 1.74
C TRP A 228 13.20 -3.85 1.44
N ILE A 229 13.56 -3.06 2.44
CA ILE A 229 14.49 -1.94 2.27
C ILE A 229 15.92 -2.48 2.29
N ASP A 230 16.68 -2.12 1.28
CA ASP A 230 18.11 -2.44 1.19
C ASP A 230 18.90 -1.42 2.02
N GLN A 231 19.18 -1.79 3.25
CA GLN A 231 19.94 -0.95 4.17
C GLN A 231 21.40 -0.83 3.75
N ASP A 232 21.96 -1.81 3.02
CA ASP A 232 23.35 -1.78 2.57
C ASP A 232 23.56 -0.72 1.48
N VAL A 233 22.60 -0.59 0.56
CA VAL A 233 22.60 0.47 -0.45
C VAL A 233 22.59 1.85 0.21
N ILE A 234 21.72 2.06 1.21
CA ILE A 234 21.65 3.34 1.94
C ILE A 234 22.93 3.59 2.72
N ARG A 235 23.41 2.58 3.44
CA ARG A 235 24.64 2.66 4.26
C ARG A 235 25.85 3.01 3.39
N HIS A 236 25.99 2.35 2.25
CA HIS A 236 27.09 2.60 1.31
C HIS A 236 27.05 4.04 0.77
N ALA A 237 25.90 4.50 0.31
CA ALA A 237 25.71 5.85 -0.19
C ALA A 237 26.00 6.92 0.89
N ALA A 238 25.50 6.70 2.13
CA ALA A 238 25.73 7.62 3.25
C ALA A 238 27.21 7.68 3.68
N TRP A 239 27.91 6.55 3.63
CA TRP A 239 29.34 6.49 3.94
C TRP A 239 30.20 7.20 2.89
N HIS A 240 29.86 7.07 1.59
CA HIS A 240 30.56 7.73 0.49
C HIS A 240 30.32 9.25 0.44
N HIS A 241 29.19 9.70 0.96
CA HIS A 241 28.79 11.11 0.95
C HIS A 241 28.57 11.65 2.37
N PRO A 242 29.62 11.75 3.21
CA PRO A 242 29.50 12.15 4.61
C PRO A 242 28.96 13.59 4.79
N GLY A 243 29.09 14.44 3.78
CA GLY A 243 28.57 15.81 3.76
C GLY A 243 27.09 15.91 3.32
N TRP A 244 26.45 14.81 2.93
CA TRP A 244 25.04 14.79 2.55
C TRP A 244 24.16 14.32 3.71
N SER A 245 22.87 14.61 3.66
CA SER A 245 21.90 14.08 4.62
C SER A 245 21.00 13.04 3.98
N PHE A 246 20.85 11.88 4.61
CA PHE A 246 19.95 10.81 4.20
C PHE A 246 18.77 10.75 5.17
N VAL A 247 17.57 11.09 4.70
CA VAL A 247 16.40 11.26 5.55
C VAL A 247 15.36 10.20 5.23
N LEU A 248 15.08 9.35 6.21
CA LEU A 248 14.08 8.28 6.11
C LEU A 248 12.85 8.64 6.96
N VAL A 249 11.73 8.89 6.29
CA VAL A 249 10.44 9.27 6.90
C VAL A 249 9.51 8.06 6.91
N GLY A 250 9.20 7.52 8.08
CA GLY A 250 8.30 6.40 8.21
C GLY A 250 8.52 5.57 9.45
N LYS A 251 7.59 4.65 9.68
CA LYS A 251 7.72 3.70 10.78
C LYS A 251 8.87 2.74 10.52
N VAL A 252 9.72 2.53 11.52
CA VAL A 252 10.77 1.51 11.50
C VAL A 252 10.21 0.21 12.09
N ALA A 253 10.18 -0.85 11.29
CA ALA A 253 9.66 -2.16 11.67
C ALA A 253 10.71 -3.29 11.65
N VAL A 254 11.97 -2.93 11.40
CA VAL A 254 13.14 -3.80 11.42
C VAL A 254 14.29 -3.14 12.15
N GLU A 255 15.28 -3.91 12.51
CA GLU A 255 16.50 -3.38 13.12
C GLU A 255 17.30 -2.54 12.11
N CYS A 256 17.70 -1.32 12.50
CA CYS A 256 18.43 -0.36 11.66
C CYS A 256 19.70 0.16 12.36
N ARG A 257 20.35 -0.67 13.22
CA ARG A 257 21.49 -0.25 14.04
C ARG A 257 22.64 0.31 13.20
N GLU A 258 22.95 -0.31 12.06
CA GLU A 258 24.04 0.13 11.20
C GLU A 258 23.75 1.52 10.56
N LEU A 259 22.51 1.76 10.17
CA LEU A 259 22.10 3.09 9.66
C LEU A 259 22.11 4.14 10.78
N GLN A 260 21.70 3.79 12.00
CA GLN A 260 21.67 4.69 13.14
C GLN A 260 23.05 5.13 13.63
N ARG A 261 24.11 4.37 13.28
CA ARG A 261 25.51 4.75 13.60
C ARG A 261 26.08 5.82 12.70
N LEU A 262 25.45 6.05 11.54
CA LEU A 262 25.91 7.06 10.59
C LEU A 262 25.36 8.43 10.98
N PRO A 263 26.24 9.44 11.19
CA PRO A 263 25.82 10.76 11.72
C PRO A 263 24.97 11.54 10.70
N ASN A 264 25.01 11.16 9.43
CA ASN A 264 24.29 11.80 8.34
C ASN A 264 23.03 11.00 7.87
N VAL A 265 22.63 9.97 8.63
CA VAL A 265 21.37 9.23 8.40
C VAL A 265 20.35 9.60 9.48
N HIS A 266 19.20 10.10 9.08
CA HIS A 266 18.17 10.61 9.95
C HIS A 266 16.88 9.78 9.83
N LEU A 267 16.55 9.01 10.87
CA LEU A 267 15.29 8.28 10.98
C LEU A 267 14.25 9.18 11.65
N VAL A 268 13.39 9.81 10.85
CA VAL A 268 12.44 10.85 11.32
C VAL A 268 11.22 10.23 12.01
N GLY A 269 10.92 8.96 11.76
CA GLY A 269 9.70 8.31 12.19
C GLY A 269 8.50 8.63 11.29
N GLN A 270 7.35 8.05 11.63
CA GLN A 270 6.12 8.20 10.84
C GLN A 270 5.61 9.64 10.86
N ARG A 271 5.17 10.14 9.71
CA ARG A 271 4.54 11.45 9.53
C ARG A 271 3.20 11.29 8.81
N PRO A 272 2.24 12.21 9.05
CA PRO A 272 0.98 12.23 8.30
C PRO A 272 1.22 12.38 6.79
N TYR A 273 0.34 11.79 5.99
CA TYR A 273 0.42 11.86 4.52
C TYR A 273 0.43 13.31 4.03
N GLU A 274 -0.35 14.16 4.67
CA GLU A 274 -0.48 15.59 4.38
C GLU A 274 0.83 16.38 4.57
N ALA A 275 1.77 15.86 5.35
CA ALA A 275 3.08 16.48 5.58
C ALA A 275 4.11 16.15 4.48
N LEU A 276 3.88 15.11 3.68
CA LEU A 276 4.85 14.62 2.71
C LEU A 276 5.27 15.65 1.65
N PRO A 277 4.41 16.55 1.14
CA PRO A 277 4.84 17.63 0.24
C PRO A 277 5.89 18.55 0.85
N GLY A 278 5.82 18.80 2.18
CA GLY A 278 6.83 19.59 2.89
C GLY A 278 8.19 18.89 2.98
N PHE A 279 8.21 17.57 3.09
CA PHE A 279 9.45 16.77 2.97
C PHE A 279 9.97 16.78 1.54
N ALA A 280 9.10 16.55 0.55
CA ALA A 280 9.46 16.60 -0.87
C ALA A 280 10.09 17.93 -1.26
N LYS A 281 9.56 19.05 -0.75
CA LYS A 281 10.11 20.41 -0.97
C LYS A 281 11.54 20.55 -0.47
N GLY A 282 11.90 19.85 0.60
CA GLY A 282 13.24 19.92 1.19
C GLY A 282 14.24 18.94 0.58
N PHE A 283 13.78 17.87 -0.08
CA PHE A 283 14.65 16.87 -0.69
C PHE A 283 15.32 17.40 -1.96
N THR A 284 16.60 17.07 -2.15
CA THR A 284 17.33 17.32 -3.39
C THR A 284 17.08 16.20 -4.39
N ALA A 285 17.01 14.96 -3.90
CA ALA A 285 16.62 13.78 -4.67
C ALA A 285 15.91 12.78 -3.75
N ALA A 286 15.12 11.90 -4.35
CA ALA A 286 14.49 10.79 -3.65
C ALA A 286 15.18 9.47 -4.02
N MET A 287 15.15 8.53 -3.08
CA MET A 287 15.64 7.17 -3.30
C MET A 287 14.53 6.14 -3.13
N LEU A 288 14.60 5.07 -3.92
CA LEU A 288 13.77 3.88 -3.81
C LEU A 288 14.68 2.65 -3.62
N PRO A 289 15.26 2.45 -2.42
CA PRO A 289 16.29 1.46 -2.15
C PRO A 289 15.66 0.14 -1.74
N PHE A 290 14.93 -0.51 -2.64
CA PHE A 290 14.32 -1.80 -2.36
C PHE A 290 15.28 -2.93 -2.69
N LYS A 291 15.33 -3.98 -1.86
CA LYS A 291 16.00 -5.23 -2.23
C LYS A 291 15.36 -5.80 -3.49
N VAL A 292 16.15 -6.38 -4.37
CA VAL A 292 15.63 -7.10 -5.53
C VAL A 292 15.48 -8.56 -5.16
N ASN A 293 14.24 -9.00 -4.97
CA ASN A 293 13.91 -10.37 -4.59
C ASN A 293 12.45 -10.69 -5.01
N ARG A 294 12.04 -11.95 -4.80
CA ARG A 294 10.70 -12.41 -5.18
C ARG A 294 9.55 -11.54 -4.65
N LEU A 295 9.66 -10.94 -3.44
CA LEU A 295 8.64 -10.05 -2.91
C LEU A 295 8.56 -8.77 -3.72
N THR A 296 9.70 -8.09 -3.89
CA THR A 296 9.78 -6.76 -4.49
C THR A 296 9.66 -6.76 -6.01
N GLU A 297 9.97 -7.88 -6.68
CA GLU A 297 9.71 -8.07 -8.11
C GLU A 297 8.20 -8.07 -8.43
N ASN A 298 7.36 -8.35 -7.45
CA ASN A 298 5.91 -8.32 -7.54
C ASN A 298 5.27 -7.01 -7.02
N VAL A 299 6.07 -6.02 -6.64
CA VAL A 299 5.59 -4.76 -6.08
C VAL A 299 5.53 -3.67 -7.15
N ASN A 300 4.39 -2.98 -7.24
CA ASN A 300 4.28 -1.73 -7.97
C ASN A 300 4.47 -0.57 -6.98
N PRO A 301 5.65 0.10 -6.94
CA PRO A 301 5.98 1.03 -5.86
C PRO A 301 5.26 2.36 -6.02
N ILE A 302 4.27 2.63 -5.17
CA ILE A 302 3.52 3.90 -5.15
C ILE A 302 4.47 5.10 -5.01
N LYS A 303 5.50 4.97 -4.16
CA LYS A 303 6.47 6.03 -3.85
C LYS A 303 7.15 6.59 -5.08
N LEU A 304 7.40 5.75 -6.09
CA LEU A 304 7.99 6.20 -7.35
C LEU A 304 7.12 7.30 -7.99
N ARG A 305 5.82 7.05 -8.09
CA ARG A 305 4.88 8.02 -8.68
C ARG A 305 4.73 9.26 -7.81
N GLU A 306 4.75 9.09 -6.50
CA GLU A 306 4.69 10.20 -5.53
C GLU A 306 5.90 11.13 -5.69
N TYR A 307 7.12 10.56 -5.82
CA TYR A 307 8.35 11.33 -6.05
C TYR A 307 8.32 12.04 -7.41
N LEU A 308 7.91 11.35 -8.46
CA LEU A 308 7.82 11.95 -9.80
C LEU A 308 6.77 13.06 -9.86
N ALA A 309 5.61 12.88 -9.19
CA ALA A 309 4.57 13.92 -9.09
C ALA A 309 5.03 15.15 -8.29
N ALA A 310 5.96 14.98 -7.34
CA ALA A 310 6.62 16.09 -6.66
C ALA A 310 7.74 16.75 -7.51
N GLY A 311 8.05 16.20 -8.68
CA GLY A 311 9.13 16.67 -9.57
C GLY A 311 10.53 16.28 -9.11
N LEU A 312 10.69 15.39 -8.13
CA LEU A 312 11.98 15.00 -7.57
C LEU A 312 12.79 14.10 -8.53
N PRO A 313 14.11 14.31 -8.66
CA PRO A 313 14.99 13.30 -9.21
C PRO A 313 14.93 12.02 -8.37
N VAL A 314 14.84 10.86 -9.02
CA VAL A 314 14.69 9.57 -8.34
C VAL A 314 15.81 8.61 -8.73
N VAL A 315 16.38 7.94 -7.72
CA VAL A 315 17.25 6.79 -7.90
C VAL A 315 16.60 5.57 -7.29
N ALA A 316 16.51 4.50 -8.07
CA ALA A 316 15.87 3.25 -7.66
C ALA A 316 16.82 2.05 -7.87
N THR A 317 16.59 0.99 -7.12
CA THR A 317 17.11 -0.35 -7.46
C THR A 317 16.36 -0.93 -8.68
N PRO A 318 16.92 -1.91 -9.41
CA PRO A 318 16.39 -2.38 -10.70
C PRO A 318 15.14 -3.26 -10.58
N LEU A 319 14.06 -2.70 -10.04
CA LEU A 319 12.77 -3.39 -9.97
C LEU A 319 12.09 -3.43 -11.36
N PRO A 320 11.32 -4.49 -11.69
CA PRO A 320 10.58 -4.58 -12.94
C PRO A 320 9.67 -3.36 -13.18
N GLU A 321 8.94 -2.94 -12.17
CA GLU A 321 7.99 -1.81 -12.24
C GLU A 321 8.63 -0.41 -12.29
N VAL A 322 9.97 -0.32 -12.19
CA VAL A 322 10.73 0.91 -12.43
C VAL A 322 11.06 1.09 -13.92
N ARG A 323 11.16 -0.01 -14.67
CA ARG A 323 11.57 0.01 -16.10
C ARG A 323 10.76 0.96 -16.98
N PRO A 324 9.40 1.04 -16.83
CA PRO A 324 8.60 1.98 -17.62
C PRO A 324 8.99 3.46 -17.45
N TYR A 325 9.70 3.78 -16.37
CA TYR A 325 10.11 5.14 -16.01
C TYR A 325 11.60 5.42 -16.29
N ALA A 326 12.29 4.55 -17.04
CA ALA A 326 13.74 4.65 -17.31
C ALA A 326 14.19 5.98 -17.95
N SER A 327 13.27 6.70 -18.61
CA SER A 327 13.55 8.03 -19.19
C SER A 327 13.68 9.16 -18.13
N VAL A 328 13.13 8.95 -16.91
CA VAL A 328 13.07 9.97 -15.85
C VAL A 328 13.54 9.46 -14.48
N VAL A 329 13.86 8.17 -14.37
CA VAL A 329 14.36 7.51 -13.16
C VAL A 329 15.73 6.91 -13.41
N ARG A 330 16.64 7.14 -12.50
CA ARG A 330 17.98 6.54 -12.53
C ARG A 330 17.96 5.21 -11.80
N VAL A 331 18.74 4.24 -12.29
CA VAL A 331 18.77 2.89 -11.71
C VAL A 331 20.20 2.51 -11.36
N GLY A 332 20.42 2.01 -10.13
CA GLY A 332 21.68 1.44 -9.66
C GLY A 332 21.44 0.03 -9.11
N GLY A 333 22.10 -0.96 -9.68
CA GLY A 333 21.94 -2.38 -9.32
C GLY A 333 22.87 -2.83 -8.19
N THR A 334 23.97 -2.12 -7.97
CA THR A 334 24.91 -2.33 -6.87
C THR A 334 24.92 -1.12 -5.93
N PRO A 335 25.39 -1.26 -4.68
CA PRO A 335 25.53 -0.10 -3.78
C PRO A 335 26.37 1.03 -4.35
N GLU A 336 27.46 0.69 -5.08
CA GLU A 336 28.34 1.66 -5.73
C GLU A 336 27.63 2.37 -6.90
N GLU A 337 26.98 1.59 -7.79
CA GLU A 337 26.20 2.17 -8.89
C GLU A 337 25.08 3.09 -8.35
N PHE A 338 24.41 2.67 -7.28
CA PHE A 338 23.34 3.45 -6.67
C PHE A 338 23.87 4.80 -6.13
N ALA A 339 25.02 4.79 -5.46
CA ALA A 339 25.67 6.01 -4.97
C ALA A 339 26.07 6.94 -6.14
N ASN A 340 26.66 6.40 -7.21
CA ASN A 340 27.01 7.16 -8.42
C ASN A 340 25.76 7.76 -9.09
N GLN A 341 24.66 7.03 -9.14
CA GLN A 341 23.38 7.54 -9.68
C GLN A 341 22.79 8.64 -8.80
N LEU A 342 22.97 8.59 -7.47
CA LEU A 342 22.56 9.68 -6.58
C LEU A 342 23.35 10.96 -6.87
N GLU A 343 24.66 10.89 -7.14
CA GLU A 343 25.44 12.07 -7.57
C GLU A 343 24.88 12.70 -8.85
N ALA A 344 24.55 11.86 -9.84
CA ALA A 344 23.95 12.34 -11.07
C ALA A 344 22.55 12.93 -10.86
N ALA A 345 21.75 12.33 -9.95
CA ALA A 345 20.43 12.83 -9.58
C ALA A 345 20.48 14.19 -8.88
N VAL A 346 21.43 14.37 -7.97
CA VAL A 346 21.65 15.64 -7.25
C VAL A 346 21.99 16.81 -8.18
N ARG A 347 22.67 16.53 -9.32
CA ARG A 347 23.00 17.52 -10.34
C ARG A 347 21.82 17.86 -11.27
N ASP A 348 20.76 17.04 -11.28
CA ASP A 348 19.58 17.20 -12.14
C ASP A 348 18.53 18.09 -11.47
N THR A 349 18.85 19.38 -11.32
CA THR A 349 18.01 20.37 -10.64
C THR A 349 17.21 21.26 -11.59
N SER A 350 17.20 20.96 -12.90
CA SER A 350 16.54 21.80 -13.88
C SER A 350 15.02 21.75 -13.76
N GLU A 351 14.38 22.90 -13.96
CA GLU A 351 12.91 23.02 -13.97
C GLU A 351 12.27 22.20 -15.10
N ALA A 352 12.98 22.08 -16.23
CA ALA A 352 12.54 21.27 -17.37
C ALA A 352 12.47 19.78 -17.00
N SER A 353 13.52 19.25 -16.35
CA SER A 353 13.54 17.87 -15.89
C SER A 353 12.48 17.59 -14.83
N ALA A 354 12.25 18.55 -13.92
CA ALA A 354 11.18 18.41 -12.93
C ALA A 354 9.78 18.33 -13.58
N ARG A 355 9.50 19.18 -14.57
CA ARG A 355 8.26 19.12 -15.34
C ARG A 355 8.11 17.80 -16.08
N GLN A 356 9.15 17.33 -16.75
CA GLN A 356 9.12 16.03 -17.45
C GLN A 356 8.75 14.88 -16.51
N ARG A 357 9.30 14.86 -15.28
CA ARG A 357 8.95 13.86 -14.27
C ARG A 357 7.47 13.92 -13.88
N MET A 358 6.94 15.11 -13.63
CA MET A 358 5.53 15.33 -13.30
C MET A 358 4.62 14.91 -14.46
N GLU A 359 4.93 15.30 -15.69
CA GLU A 359 4.17 14.95 -16.90
C GLU A 359 4.12 13.44 -17.14
N THR A 360 5.18 12.72 -16.81
CA THR A 360 5.25 11.26 -16.97
C THR A 360 4.14 10.54 -16.17
N VAL A 361 3.74 11.09 -15.02
CA VAL A 361 2.74 10.46 -14.14
C VAL A 361 1.41 11.23 -14.06
N CYS A 362 1.25 12.32 -14.79
CA CYS A 362 0.07 13.21 -14.66
C CYS A 362 -1.27 12.53 -14.98
N LYS A 363 -1.27 11.50 -15.82
CA LYS A 363 -2.44 10.67 -16.15
C LYS A 363 -2.56 9.42 -15.29
N GLU A 364 -1.62 9.17 -14.40
CA GLU A 364 -1.66 8.00 -13.52
C GLU A 364 -2.39 8.31 -12.20
N THR A 365 -3.54 8.94 -12.27
CA THR A 365 -4.27 9.36 -11.07
C THR A 365 -5.07 8.21 -10.46
N TRP A 366 -5.31 8.26 -9.15
CA TRP A 366 -6.22 7.33 -8.48
C TRP A 366 -7.62 7.40 -9.05
N LEU A 367 -8.08 8.58 -9.50
CA LEU A 367 -9.39 8.77 -10.08
C LEU A 367 -9.53 7.97 -11.39
N GLU A 368 -8.57 8.11 -12.32
CA GLU A 368 -8.58 7.34 -13.57
C GLU A 368 -8.54 5.82 -13.31
N ARG A 369 -7.74 5.36 -12.31
CA ARG A 369 -7.71 3.95 -11.93
C ARG A 369 -9.08 3.47 -11.44
N VAL A 370 -9.74 4.25 -10.57
CA VAL A 370 -11.06 3.92 -10.03
C VAL A 370 -12.14 3.96 -11.10
N GLU A 371 -12.09 4.88 -12.05
CA GLU A 371 -13.01 4.91 -13.19
C GLU A 371 -12.86 3.68 -14.08
N TYR A 372 -11.63 3.27 -14.38
CA TYR A 372 -11.38 2.05 -15.15
C TYR A 372 -11.83 0.79 -14.40
N ILE A 373 -11.48 0.67 -13.11
CA ILE A 373 -11.96 -0.42 -12.24
C ILE A 373 -13.49 -0.46 -12.22
N SER A 374 -14.15 0.69 -12.10
CA SER A 374 -15.63 0.77 -12.09
C SER A 374 -16.24 0.16 -13.35
N LYS A 375 -15.71 0.48 -14.53
CA LYS A 375 -16.15 -0.10 -15.81
C LYS A 375 -16.00 -1.62 -15.82
N LEU A 376 -14.88 -2.14 -15.31
CA LEU A 376 -14.65 -3.57 -15.21
C LEU A 376 -15.64 -4.26 -14.26
N VAL A 377 -15.89 -3.67 -13.10
CA VAL A 377 -16.85 -4.22 -12.11
C VAL A 377 -18.28 -4.19 -12.62
N GLU A 378 -18.67 -3.13 -13.34
CA GLU A 378 -20.00 -3.00 -13.94
C GLU A 378 -20.23 -4.00 -15.10
N SER A 379 -19.16 -4.35 -15.84
CA SER A 379 -19.25 -5.33 -16.92
C SER A 379 -19.49 -6.77 -16.45
N VAL A 380 -19.28 -7.06 -15.16
CA VAL A 380 -19.50 -8.38 -14.58
C VAL A 380 -20.94 -8.49 -14.07
N PRO A 381 -21.72 -9.50 -14.46
CA PRO A 381 -23.09 -9.68 -13.95
C PRO A 381 -23.08 -9.95 -12.46
N ALA A 382 -24.12 -9.50 -11.77
CA ALA A 382 -24.33 -9.85 -10.37
C ALA A 382 -24.63 -11.35 -10.26
N ARG A 383 -24.17 -11.96 -9.17
CA ARG A 383 -24.53 -13.35 -8.83
C ARG A 383 -26.02 -13.39 -8.57
N VAL A 384 -26.72 -14.30 -9.23
CA VAL A 384 -28.11 -14.59 -8.94
C VAL A 384 -28.14 -15.24 -7.56
N GLY A 385 -28.84 -14.63 -6.61
CA GLY A 385 -28.92 -15.15 -5.24
C GLY A 385 -29.60 -16.53 -5.27
N ASN A 386 -28.91 -17.54 -4.78
CA ASN A 386 -29.48 -18.81 -4.34
C ASN A 386 -29.96 -18.67 -2.90
#